data_edd84282e8d6918cce854ebf1d65e6bf
#
_entry.id   edd84282e8d6918cce854ebf1d65e6bf
#
_cell.length_a   1.000
_cell.length_b   1.000
_cell.length_c   1.000
_cell.angle_alpha   90.00
_cell.angle_beta   90.00
_cell.angle_gamma   90.00
#
_symmetry.space_group_name_H-M   'P 1'
#
loop_
_entity.id
_entity.type
_entity.pdbx_description
1 polymer ?
#
loop_
_entity_poly.entity_id
_entity_poly.type
_entity_poly.pdbx_seq_one_letter_code
_entity_poly.pdbx_strand_id
1 'polypeptide(L)'
;MYAVFKTGGKQYRATQGQKIKLEKLNVNSGDKVLFTEVLMVGEGSDVDIGTPYLTNASVEATVLEEGKDKKIEVIKFKRRKNYKRTFGHRQCYTLVEITGIKLKKDTKAQPKKAAKPKKAAKPKKTAAKIKKAAAKPKKKPTANKKKTEAKD
;
A
#
# COMPACT_ATOMS: atom_id res chain seq x y z
N MET A 1 -1.61 -20.50 11.17
CA MET A 1 -0.60 -19.47 10.83
C MET A 1 -1.07 -18.12 11.35
N TYR A 2 -0.22 -17.36 12.03
CA TYR A 2 -0.48 -15.98 12.46
C TYR A 2 0.69 -15.09 12.12
N ALA A 3 0.44 -13.80 11.98
CA ALA A 3 1.48 -12.80 11.74
C ALA A 3 1.34 -11.64 12.72
N VAL A 4 2.46 -11.04 13.09
CA VAL A 4 2.53 -9.77 13.81
C VAL A 4 3.10 -8.74 12.88
N PHE A 5 2.33 -7.70 12.61
CA PHE A 5 2.72 -6.62 11.71
C PHE A 5 2.51 -5.26 12.37
N LYS A 6 3.22 -4.26 11.87
CA LYS A 6 3.16 -2.90 12.37
C LYS A 6 2.45 -2.00 11.37
N THR A 7 1.51 -1.20 11.87
CA THR A 7 0.84 -0.16 11.08
C THR A 7 0.33 0.96 11.98
N GLY A 8 0.32 2.21 11.52
CA GLY A 8 -0.17 3.35 12.32
C GLY A 8 0.54 3.54 13.65
N GLY A 9 1.80 3.10 13.80
CA GLY A 9 2.56 3.16 15.05
C GLY A 9 2.20 2.08 16.09
N LYS A 10 1.27 1.17 15.77
CA LYS A 10 0.83 0.06 16.63
C LYS A 10 1.19 -1.29 16.00
N GLN A 11 1.27 -2.31 16.85
CA GLN A 11 1.49 -3.70 16.42
C GLN A 11 0.20 -4.49 16.57
N TYR A 12 -0.08 -5.32 15.58
CA TYR A 12 -1.28 -6.13 15.53
C TYR A 12 -0.91 -7.58 15.27
N ARG A 13 -1.52 -8.48 16.05
CA ARG A 13 -1.48 -9.91 15.77
C ARG A 13 -2.69 -10.28 14.95
N ALA A 14 -2.48 -10.93 13.83
CA ALA A 14 -3.51 -11.29 12.88
C ALA A 14 -3.44 -12.77 12.50
N THR A 15 -4.61 -13.36 12.35
CA THR A 15 -4.79 -14.68 11.72
C THR A 15 -5.58 -14.52 10.44
N GLN A 16 -5.44 -15.47 9.54
CA GLN A 16 -6.20 -15.44 8.28
C GLN A 16 -7.72 -15.52 8.57
N GLY A 17 -8.51 -14.72 7.85
CA GLY A 17 -9.97 -14.60 8.03
C GLY A 17 -10.38 -13.73 9.22
N GLN A 18 -9.45 -13.17 10.00
CA GLN A 18 -9.76 -12.33 11.14
C GLN A 18 -10.09 -10.90 10.72
N LYS A 19 -11.12 -10.31 11.34
CA LYS A 19 -11.46 -8.88 11.22
C LYS A 19 -10.80 -8.10 12.32
N ILE A 20 -10.03 -7.08 11.98
CA ILE A 20 -9.25 -6.27 12.93
C ILE A 20 -9.50 -4.80 12.68
N LYS A 21 -9.68 -4.03 13.75
CA LYS A 21 -9.70 -2.57 13.72
C LYS A 21 -8.27 -2.04 13.75
N LEU A 22 -7.89 -1.33 12.72
CA LEU A 22 -6.61 -0.63 12.60
C LEU A 22 -6.79 0.87 12.79
N GLU A 23 -5.69 1.59 12.98
CA GLU A 23 -5.69 3.05 12.85
C GLU A 23 -6.12 3.44 11.44
N LYS A 24 -6.66 4.66 11.31
CA LYS A 24 -7.16 5.15 10.03
C LYS A 24 -6.13 5.00 8.92
N LEU A 25 -6.51 4.29 7.87
CA LEU A 25 -5.78 4.18 6.61
C LEU A 25 -6.46 5.09 5.58
N ASN A 26 -5.67 5.72 4.71
CA ASN A 26 -6.22 6.55 3.63
C ASN A 26 -6.51 5.68 2.40
N VAL A 27 -7.48 4.76 2.53
CA VAL A 27 -7.82 3.75 1.54
C VAL A 27 -9.34 3.61 1.50
N ASN A 28 -9.94 3.37 0.35
CA ASN A 28 -11.39 3.23 0.24
C ASN A 28 -11.88 1.84 0.69
N SER A 29 -13.15 1.76 1.09
CA SER A 29 -13.79 0.48 1.39
C SER A 29 -13.80 -0.41 0.15
N GLY A 30 -13.43 -1.68 0.32
CA GLY A 30 -13.28 -2.68 -0.74
C GLY A 30 -11.88 -2.80 -1.32
N ASP A 31 -10.98 -1.86 -1.05
CA ASP A 31 -9.60 -1.93 -1.53
C ASP A 31 -8.79 -3.00 -0.81
N LYS A 32 -7.81 -3.54 -1.52
CA LYS A 32 -6.83 -4.47 -0.95
C LYS A 32 -5.61 -3.71 -0.48
N VAL A 33 -5.20 -3.97 0.74
CA VAL A 33 -4.02 -3.38 1.38
C VAL A 33 -2.99 -4.45 1.64
N LEU A 34 -1.73 -4.12 1.37
CA LEU A 34 -0.59 -4.97 1.62
C LEU A 34 0.27 -4.37 2.74
N PHE A 35 0.42 -5.10 3.84
CA PHE A 35 1.32 -4.72 4.92
C PHE A 35 2.65 -5.46 4.76
N THR A 36 3.72 -4.68 4.63
CA THR A 36 5.10 -5.17 4.43
C THR A 36 5.93 -5.13 5.70
N GLU A 37 5.55 -4.33 6.68
CA GLU A 37 6.24 -4.25 7.99
C GLU A 37 5.81 -5.40 8.89
N VAL A 38 6.23 -6.62 8.55
CA VAL A 38 5.93 -7.82 9.34
C VAL A 38 7.10 -8.12 10.28
N LEU A 39 6.81 -8.21 11.57
CA LEU A 39 7.79 -8.45 12.62
C LEU A 39 8.02 -9.94 12.86
N MET A 40 6.96 -10.73 12.80
CA MET A 40 6.97 -12.13 13.13
C MET A 40 5.88 -12.88 12.39
N VAL A 41 6.17 -14.10 11.98
CA VAL A 41 5.19 -15.05 11.46
C VAL A 41 5.36 -16.36 12.19
N GLY A 42 4.25 -16.94 12.67
CA GLY A 42 4.26 -18.21 13.38
C GLY A 42 3.26 -19.19 12.80
N GLU A 43 3.68 -20.44 12.72
CA GLU A 43 2.84 -21.56 12.33
C GLU A 43 3.08 -22.74 13.27
N GLY A 44 2.13 -22.96 14.19
CA GLY A 44 2.29 -23.99 15.22
C GLY A 44 3.45 -23.68 16.17
N SER A 45 4.45 -24.55 16.18
CA SER A 45 5.70 -24.42 16.96
C SER A 45 6.79 -23.62 16.26
N ASP A 46 6.67 -23.46 14.95
CA ASP A 46 7.67 -22.76 14.15
C ASP A 46 7.38 -21.27 14.11
N VAL A 47 8.36 -20.45 14.49
CA VAL A 47 8.24 -19.00 14.56
C VAL A 47 9.42 -18.35 13.88
N ASP A 48 9.14 -17.58 12.84
CA ASP A 48 10.13 -16.75 12.14
C ASP A 48 10.06 -15.33 12.70
N ILE A 49 11.18 -14.82 13.25
CA ILE A 49 11.27 -13.49 13.85
C ILE A 49 12.18 -12.61 12.99
N GLY A 50 11.70 -11.40 12.68
CA GLY A 50 12.46 -10.41 11.91
C GLY A 50 13.46 -9.62 12.77
N THR A 51 14.51 -9.10 12.13
CA THR A 51 15.48 -8.19 12.72
C THR A 51 15.57 -6.86 11.94
N PRO A 52 14.71 -5.87 12.16
CA PRO A 52 13.45 -5.89 12.91
C PRO A 52 12.26 -6.43 12.10
N TYR A 53 12.34 -6.44 10.76
CA TYR A 53 11.27 -6.88 9.87
C TYR A 53 11.69 -8.10 9.04
N LEU A 54 10.70 -8.92 8.70
CA LEU A 54 10.85 -10.01 7.74
C LEU A 54 10.71 -9.45 6.32
N THR A 55 11.81 -9.46 5.54
CA THR A 55 11.82 -8.95 4.15
C THR A 55 10.94 -9.77 3.21
N ASN A 56 10.71 -11.03 3.56
CA ASN A 56 10.00 -12.00 2.73
C ASN A 56 8.57 -12.28 3.18
N ALA A 57 8.08 -11.54 4.18
CA ALA A 57 6.72 -11.67 4.68
C ALA A 57 5.84 -10.49 4.27
N SER A 58 4.59 -10.77 3.98
CA SER A 58 3.57 -9.75 3.75
C SER A 58 2.20 -10.23 4.21
N VAL A 59 1.39 -9.31 4.71
CA VAL A 59 0.01 -9.57 5.12
C VAL A 59 -0.92 -8.84 4.17
N GLU A 60 -1.81 -9.59 3.54
CA GLU A 60 -2.85 -9.05 2.65
C GLU A 60 -4.15 -8.92 3.43
N ALA A 61 -4.78 -7.77 3.31
CA ALA A 61 -6.07 -7.50 3.91
C ALA A 61 -6.98 -6.75 2.94
N THR A 62 -8.29 -6.92 3.12
CA THR A 62 -9.31 -6.17 2.41
C THR A 62 -9.98 -5.21 3.39
N VAL A 63 -10.12 -3.96 3.00
CA VAL A 63 -10.80 -2.94 3.78
C VAL A 63 -12.30 -3.18 3.71
N LEU A 64 -12.94 -3.35 4.87
CA LEU A 64 -14.39 -3.53 4.96
C LEU A 64 -15.11 -2.20 5.15
N GLU A 65 -14.65 -1.42 6.14
CA GLU A 65 -15.34 -0.23 6.60
C GLU A 65 -14.35 0.79 7.18
N GLU A 66 -14.65 2.07 6.99
CA GLU A 66 -14.05 3.16 7.76
C GLU A 66 -15.08 3.74 8.74
N GLY A 67 -14.68 3.93 9.98
CA GLY A 67 -15.58 4.42 11.00
C GLY A 67 -14.91 5.25 12.08
N LYS A 68 -15.73 5.71 13.01
CA LYS A 68 -15.29 6.39 14.24
C LYS A 68 -15.77 5.59 15.45
N ASP A 69 -14.89 5.33 16.38
CA ASP A 69 -15.21 4.61 17.61
C ASP A 69 -16.10 5.45 18.53
N LYS A 70 -16.52 4.84 19.63
CA LYS A 70 -17.35 5.52 20.64
C LYS A 70 -16.65 6.79 21.16
N LYS A 71 -17.45 7.82 21.48
CA LYS A 71 -16.92 9.04 22.07
C LYS A 71 -16.33 8.75 23.45
N ILE A 72 -15.08 9.12 23.64
CA ILE A 72 -14.39 9.05 24.93
C ILE A 72 -14.40 10.44 25.52
N GLU A 73 -14.90 10.58 26.76
CA GLU A 73 -14.85 11.83 27.49
C GLU A 73 -13.51 11.93 28.20
N VAL A 74 -12.75 12.97 27.81
CA VAL A 74 -11.45 13.27 28.40
C VAL A 74 -11.63 14.43 29.36
N ILE A 75 -11.52 14.15 30.65
CA ILE A 75 -11.63 15.16 31.70
C ILE A 75 -10.22 15.54 32.16
N LYS A 76 -9.87 16.81 31.96
CA LYS A 76 -8.63 17.39 32.49
C LYS A 76 -8.96 18.17 33.76
N PHE A 77 -8.39 17.74 34.86
CA PHE A 77 -8.65 18.30 36.18
C PHE A 77 -7.35 18.62 36.92
N LYS A 78 -7.28 19.78 37.58
CA LYS A 78 -6.18 20.12 38.48
C LYS A 78 -6.74 20.36 39.87
N ARG A 79 -6.28 19.55 40.83
CA ARG A 79 -6.69 19.66 42.21
C ARG A 79 -6.33 21.03 42.79
N ARG A 80 -7.24 21.65 43.55
CA ARG A 80 -7.07 22.96 44.25
C ARG A 80 -6.65 24.13 43.34
N LYS A 81 -6.97 24.07 42.02
CA LYS A 81 -6.60 25.13 41.07
C LYS A 81 -7.79 25.65 40.27
N ASN A 82 -9.02 25.33 40.68
CA ASN A 82 -10.24 25.69 39.97
C ASN A 82 -10.16 25.44 38.44
N TYR A 83 -9.54 24.32 38.05
CA TYR A 83 -9.35 23.96 36.67
C TYR A 83 -10.01 22.61 36.39
N LYS A 84 -11.03 22.65 35.53
CA LYS A 84 -11.69 21.46 34.98
C LYS A 84 -12.04 21.71 33.51
N ARG A 85 -11.60 20.85 32.63
CA ARG A 85 -11.98 20.90 31.21
C ARG A 85 -12.43 19.52 30.76
N THR A 86 -13.50 19.47 29.99
CA THR A 86 -14.04 18.24 29.42
C THR A 86 -13.96 18.32 27.89
N PHE A 87 -13.41 17.31 27.28
CA PHE A 87 -13.30 17.17 25.82
C PHE A 87 -13.89 15.83 25.42
N GLY A 88 -14.49 15.77 24.23
CA GLY A 88 -14.88 14.51 23.62
C GLY A 88 -13.90 14.13 22.53
N HIS A 89 -13.43 12.88 22.51
CA HIS A 89 -12.60 12.34 21.45
C HIS A 89 -13.27 11.12 20.82
N ARG A 90 -13.23 11.04 19.48
CA ARG A 90 -13.60 9.85 18.71
C ARG A 90 -12.42 9.45 17.85
N GLN A 91 -11.88 8.24 18.10
CA GLN A 91 -10.81 7.70 17.29
C GLN A 91 -11.37 7.17 15.97
N CYS A 92 -10.77 7.59 14.85
CA CYS A 92 -11.06 7.02 13.56
C CYS A 92 -10.35 5.68 13.43
N TYR A 93 -11.02 4.70 12.87
CA TYR A 93 -10.47 3.38 12.60
C TYR A 93 -10.84 2.90 11.20
N THR A 94 -10.06 1.98 10.70
CA THR A 94 -10.35 1.21 9.49
C THR A 94 -10.53 -0.26 9.88
N LEU A 95 -11.67 -0.84 9.57
CA LEU A 95 -11.93 -2.26 9.77
C LEU A 95 -11.42 -3.02 8.55
N VAL A 96 -10.51 -3.96 8.76
CA VAL A 96 -9.96 -4.80 7.70
C VAL A 96 -10.16 -6.27 8.00
N GLU A 97 -10.31 -7.06 6.95
CA GLU A 97 -10.32 -8.53 7.01
C GLU A 97 -9.01 -9.04 6.41
N ILE A 98 -8.31 -9.88 7.17
CA ILE A 98 -7.04 -10.48 6.73
C ILE A 98 -7.34 -11.59 5.72
N THR A 99 -6.98 -11.35 4.47
CA THR A 99 -7.23 -12.30 3.38
C THR A 99 -6.14 -13.37 3.32
N GLY A 100 -4.89 -12.99 3.58
CA GLY A 100 -3.79 -13.94 3.52
C GLY A 100 -2.51 -13.44 4.19
N ILE A 101 -1.71 -14.39 4.65
CA ILE A 101 -0.37 -14.17 5.18
C ILE A 101 0.58 -14.88 4.23
N LYS A 102 1.47 -14.13 3.58
CA LYS A 102 2.45 -14.67 2.65
C LYS A 102 3.83 -14.63 3.30
N LEU A 103 4.47 -15.77 3.37
CA LEU A 103 5.87 -15.93 3.74
C LEU A 103 6.60 -16.54 2.53
N LYS A 104 7.44 -15.77 1.88
CA LYS A 104 8.37 -16.33 0.87
C LYS A 104 9.52 -16.93 1.65
N LYS A 105 9.52 -18.24 1.82
CA LYS A 105 10.73 -18.93 2.32
C LYS A 105 11.80 -18.70 1.25
N ASP A 106 12.85 -17.96 1.60
CA ASP A 106 14.05 -17.91 0.78
C ASP A 106 14.62 -19.32 0.74
N THR A 107 14.31 -20.02 -0.32
CA THR A 107 15.13 -21.14 -0.73
C THR A 107 16.48 -20.50 -1.04
N LYS A 108 17.47 -20.70 -0.18
CA LYS A 108 18.86 -20.32 -0.34
C LYS A 108 19.23 -20.53 -1.80
N ALA A 109 19.18 -19.46 -2.60
CA ALA A 109 19.69 -19.48 -3.95
C ALA A 109 21.19 -19.68 -3.81
N GLN A 110 21.65 -20.91 -4.08
CA GLN A 110 23.05 -21.17 -4.37
C GLN A 110 23.47 -20.18 -5.46
N PRO A 111 24.61 -19.51 -5.32
CA PRO A 111 25.11 -18.64 -6.36
C PRO A 111 25.37 -19.50 -7.60
N LYS A 112 24.54 -19.39 -8.62
CA LYS A 112 24.83 -19.91 -9.94
C LYS A 112 26.13 -19.26 -10.40
N LYS A 113 27.21 -20.06 -10.35
CA LYS A 113 28.51 -19.79 -10.94
C LYS A 113 28.31 -19.19 -12.32
N ALA A 114 28.87 -17.98 -12.45
CA ALA A 114 28.94 -17.27 -13.72
C ALA A 114 29.41 -18.15 -14.86
N ALA A 115 28.56 -18.38 -15.84
CA ALA A 115 28.99 -18.92 -17.12
C ALA A 115 29.55 -17.74 -17.93
N LYS A 116 30.86 -17.88 -18.28
CA LYS A 116 31.65 -16.99 -19.12
C LYS A 116 30.94 -16.69 -20.45
N PRO A 117 31.02 -15.48 -20.95
CA PRO A 117 30.52 -15.14 -22.28
C PRO A 117 31.45 -15.71 -23.35
N LYS A 118 30.93 -16.51 -24.24
CA LYS A 118 31.61 -16.87 -25.48
C LYS A 118 31.54 -15.70 -26.47
N LYS A 119 32.74 -15.35 -26.91
CA LYS A 119 33.15 -14.28 -27.79
C LYS A 119 32.73 -14.59 -29.25
N ALA A 120 32.23 -13.54 -29.90
CA ALA A 120 32.41 -13.17 -31.30
C ALA A 120 31.91 -14.04 -32.46
N ALA A 121 31.07 -13.45 -33.27
CA ALA A 121 31.30 -13.33 -34.71
C ALA A 121 30.45 -12.17 -35.29
N LYS A 122 31.12 -11.20 -35.85
CA LYS A 122 30.73 -10.16 -36.80
C LYS A 122 30.91 -10.70 -38.22
N PRO A 123 30.60 -9.95 -39.27
CA PRO A 123 29.35 -9.39 -39.80
C PRO A 123 29.09 -9.78 -41.27
N LYS A 124 27.93 -9.48 -41.83
CA LYS A 124 27.89 -9.17 -43.29
C LYS A 124 26.78 -8.18 -43.62
N LYS A 125 27.26 -7.11 -44.24
CA LYS A 125 26.53 -6.06 -44.97
C LYS A 125 25.71 -6.64 -46.10
N THR A 126 24.56 -6.08 -46.35
CA THR A 126 24.18 -5.63 -47.70
C THR A 126 23.12 -4.55 -47.61
N ALA A 127 23.40 -3.55 -48.37
CA ALA A 127 22.67 -2.31 -48.58
C ALA A 127 21.56 -2.48 -49.62
N ALA A 128 20.59 -1.63 -49.60
CA ALA A 128 19.93 -0.90 -50.68
C ALA A 128 18.54 -0.50 -50.23
N LYS A 129 18.20 0.69 -50.15
CA LYS A 129 18.07 1.85 -51.05
C LYS A 129 16.59 2.20 -51.27
N ILE A 130 16.26 3.41 -50.83
CA ILE A 130 15.43 4.42 -51.53
C ILE A 130 13.89 4.26 -51.46
N LYS A 131 13.12 5.22 -51.00
CA LYS A 131 12.65 6.57 -51.41
C LYS A 131 11.52 6.95 -50.45
N LYS A 132 11.55 8.10 -49.78
CA LYS A 132 11.13 9.43 -50.20
C LYS A 132 9.62 9.61 -50.45
N ALA A 133 8.98 10.35 -49.60
CA ALA A 133 8.11 11.51 -49.82
C ALA A 133 7.25 11.69 -48.53
N ALA A 134 7.46 12.70 -47.74
CA ALA A 134 7.01 14.07 -47.84
C ALA A 134 5.48 14.22 -47.80
N ALA A 135 4.98 14.77 -46.71
CA ALA A 135 4.26 16.02 -46.69
C ALA A 135 3.61 16.32 -45.33
N LYS A 136 4.00 17.40 -44.75
CA LYS A 136 3.35 18.28 -43.79
C LYS A 136 2.37 19.17 -44.56
N PRO A 137 1.61 20.08 -43.97
CA PRO A 137 0.98 20.28 -42.68
C PRO A 137 -0.43 20.94 -42.78
N LYS A 138 -0.88 21.54 -41.65
CA LYS A 138 -1.88 22.63 -41.49
C LYS A 138 -3.24 22.16 -40.93
N LYS A 139 -3.86 22.80 -40.02
CA LYS A 139 -3.88 24.11 -39.37
C LYS A 139 -5.11 24.08 -38.42
N LYS A 140 -4.98 24.64 -37.25
CA LYS A 140 -6.07 25.23 -36.46
C LYS A 140 -6.79 26.31 -37.29
N PRO A 141 -8.00 26.70 -36.98
CA PRO A 141 -8.27 27.62 -35.91
C PRO A 141 -9.69 27.49 -35.26
N THR A 142 -9.74 27.83 -33.98
CA THR A 142 -10.32 29.04 -33.36
C THR A 142 -11.82 29.28 -33.49
N ALA A 143 -12.35 29.51 -32.32
CA ALA A 143 -13.22 30.62 -31.89
C ALA A 143 -14.73 30.43 -32.05
N ASN A 144 -15.41 30.57 -31.04
CA ASN A 144 -15.92 31.79 -30.40
C ASN A 144 -17.43 31.78 -30.18
N LYS A 145 -17.77 32.26 -29.03
CA LYS A 145 -18.80 33.25 -28.70
C LYS A 145 -20.21 32.74 -28.36
N LYS A 146 -20.46 32.89 -27.05
CA LYS A 146 -21.34 33.93 -26.50
C LYS A 146 -22.86 33.82 -26.78
N LYS A 147 -23.61 33.81 -25.77
CA LYS A 147 -24.56 34.80 -25.26
C LYS A 147 -25.76 34.11 -24.64
N THR A 148 -25.93 34.32 -23.39
CA THR A 148 -26.78 35.26 -22.69
C THR A 148 -28.28 34.95 -22.67
N GLU A 149 -28.76 35.11 -21.47
CA GLU A 149 -30.07 35.60 -21.02
C GLU A 149 -31.23 34.58 -21.08
N ALA A 150 -32.02 34.51 -20.15
CA ALA A 150 -32.53 35.18 -18.96
C ALA A 150 -33.98 34.73 -18.77
N LYS A 151 -34.40 34.74 -17.51
CA LYS A 151 -35.81 34.92 -17.10
C LYS A 151 -36.82 33.81 -17.46
N ASP A 152 -37.41 33.20 -16.55
CA ASP A 152 -38.43 33.59 -15.57
C ASP A 152 -38.39 32.69 -14.36
#